data_1c4c04aeeceeb9574223de8e7a8601a0
#
_entry.id   1c4c04aeeceeb9574223de8e7a8601a0
#
_cell.length_a   1.000
_cell.length_b   1.000
_cell.length_c   1.000
_cell.angle_alpha   90.00
_cell.angle_beta   90.00
_cell.angle_gamma   90.00
#
_symmetry.space_group_name_H-M   'P 1'
#
loop_
_entity.id
_entity.type
_entity.pdbx_description
1 polymer ?
#
loop_
_entity_poly.entity_id
_entity_poly.type
_entity_poly.pdbx_seq_one_letter_code
_entity_poly.pdbx_strand_id
1 'polypeptide(L)'
;VHQPSASRIGRENADPDVMADLMDGRAQRAPEDPARYRHGTEGPDDMPAHIRTALTQTHLSLPVTDGRMDLGIWQGIWLLEHRAQAQRRTLSLHYVGV
;
A
#
# COMPACT_ATOMS: atom_id res chain seq x y z
N VAL A 1 -15.97 4.31 10.25
CA VAL A 1 -15.62 5.37 9.32
C VAL A 1 -14.67 4.86 8.28
N HIS A 2 -14.97 5.14 7.06
CA HIS A 2 -14.13 4.74 5.95
C HIS A 2 -12.85 5.58 5.92
N GLN A 3 -11.71 4.90 5.84
CA GLN A 3 -10.39 5.55 5.76
C GLN A 3 -9.80 5.33 4.37
N PRO A 4 -10.11 6.19 3.40
CA PRO A 4 -9.60 5.99 2.04
C PRO A 4 -8.08 6.08 1.95
N SER A 5 -7.45 6.71 2.92
CA SER A 5 -5.99 6.83 2.97
C SER A 5 -5.27 5.58 3.47
N ALA A 6 -5.99 4.57 3.96
CA ALA A 6 -5.37 3.39 4.57
C ALA A 6 -4.92 2.33 3.58
N SER A 7 -5.08 2.56 2.30
CA SER A 7 -4.55 1.67 1.26
C SER A 7 -3.77 2.46 0.21
N ARG A 8 -2.81 1.81 -0.40
CA ARG A 8 -1.95 2.41 -1.42
C ARG A 8 -1.64 1.40 -2.50
N ILE A 9 -1.20 1.88 -3.63
CA ILE A 9 -0.83 1.05 -4.77
C ILE A 9 0.65 1.23 -5.08
N GLY A 10 1.31 0.15 -5.48
CA GLY A 10 2.72 0.20 -5.80
C GLY A 10 3.15 -0.85 -6.80
N ARG A 11 4.34 -0.65 -7.34
CA ARG A 11 5.00 -1.59 -8.22
C ARG A 11 6.26 -2.08 -7.52
N GLU A 12 6.31 -3.37 -7.23
CA GLU A 12 7.44 -3.95 -6.52
C GLU A 12 7.58 -5.43 -6.87
N ASN A 13 8.66 -6.03 -6.42
CA ASN A 13 8.96 -7.44 -6.64
C ASN A 13 7.83 -8.32 -6.10
N ALA A 14 7.39 -9.27 -6.90
CA ALA A 14 6.30 -10.19 -6.57
C ALA A 14 6.78 -11.44 -5.82
N ASP A 15 8.07 -11.56 -5.53
CA ASP A 15 8.62 -12.65 -4.72
C ASP A 15 7.99 -12.61 -3.31
N PRO A 16 7.43 -13.73 -2.82
CA PRO A 16 6.81 -13.76 -1.50
C PRO A 16 7.73 -13.35 -0.36
N ASP A 17 9.00 -13.67 -0.43
CA ASP A 17 9.97 -13.30 0.60
C ASP A 17 10.22 -11.79 0.61
N VAL A 18 10.33 -11.18 -0.55
CA VAL A 18 10.47 -9.71 -0.66
C VAL A 18 9.23 -9.03 -0.09
N MET A 19 8.05 -9.52 -0.44
CA MET A 19 6.80 -8.94 0.09
C MET A 19 6.69 -9.09 1.60
N ALA A 20 7.09 -10.24 2.16
CA ALA A 20 7.10 -10.45 3.60
C ALA A 20 8.07 -9.49 4.30
N ASP A 21 9.27 -9.31 3.76
CA ASP A 21 10.26 -8.39 4.30
C ASP A 21 9.79 -6.94 4.24
N LEU A 22 9.12 -6.56 3.15
CA LEU A 22 8.54 -5.21 3.02
C LEU A 22 7.45 -4.95 4.05
N MET A 23 6.59 -5.94 4.30
CA MET A 23 5.54 -5.83 5.31
C MET A 23 6.14 -5.74 6.72
N ASP A 24 7.13 -6.56 7.02
CA ASP A 24 7.84 -6.52 8.30
C ASP A 24 8.57 -5.19 8.50
N GLY A 25 9.22 -4.68 7.46
CA GLY A 25 9.90 -3.39 7.51
C GLY A 25 8.94 -2.23 7.78
N ARG A 26 7.75 -2.27 7.18
CA ARG A 26 6.71 -1.27 7.47
C ARG A 26 6.22 -1.38 8.91
N ALA A 27 6.01 -2.60 9.40
CA ALA A 27 5.57 -2.84 10.78
C ALA A 27 6.58 -2.32 11.80
N GLN A 28 7.87 -2.48 11.54
CA GLN A 28 8.93 -1.97 12.41
C GLN A 28 8.96 -0.45 12.46
N ARG A 29 8.67 0.22 11.36
CA ARG A 29 8.66 1.69 11.28
C ARG A 29 7.40 2.31 11.84
N ALA A 30 6.30 1.59 11.81
CA ALA A 30 5.00 2.04 12.31
C ALA A 30 4.33 0.91 13.10
N PRO A 31 4.85 0.60 14.30
CA PRO A 31 4.32 -0.48 15.13
C PRO A 31 2.97 -0.11 15.73
N GLU A 32 2.17 -1.13 16.01
CA GLU A 32 0.92 -0.98 16.75
C GLU A 32 1.20 -0.87 18.26
N ASP A 33 1.65 0.30 18.67
CA ASP A 33 1.93 0.61 20.07
C ASP A 33 1.20 1.89 20.45
N PRO A 34 0.03 1.79 21.09
CA PRO A 34 -0.78 2.97 21.44
C PRO A 34 -0.04 4.01 22.27
N ALA A 35 0.94 3.59 23.08
CA ALA A 35 1.71 4.51 23.91
C ALA A 35 2.58 5.48 23.09
N ARG A 36 2.86 5.15 21.83
CA ARG A 36 3.69 5.97 20.94
C ARG A 36 2.92 7.07 20.22
N TYR A 37 1.60 7.02 20.23
CA TYR A 37 0.77 7.89 19.41
C TYR A 37 -0.24 8.67 20.24
N ARG A 38 -0.53 9.89 19.78
CA ARG A 38 -1.56 10.74 20.40
C ARG A 38 -2.95 10.40 19.91
N HIS A 39 -3.06 10.06 18.62
CA HIS A 39 -4.32 9.68 17.99
C HIS A 39 -4.59 8.20 18.24
N GLY A 40 -5.62 7.87 18.97
CA GLY A 40 -5.90 6.48 19.35
C GLY A 40 -7.37 6.10 19.39
N THR A 41 -8.27 6.95 18.91
CA THR A 41 -9.72 6.75 19.03
C THR A 41 -10.30 5.74 18.05
N GLU A 42 -9.58 5.38 16.99
CA GLU A 42 -10.08 4.50 15.93
C GLU A 42 -9.41 3.13 15.92
N GLY A 43 -8.83 2.73 17.03
CA GLY A 43 -8.19 1.43 17.19
C GLY A 43 -6.66 1.47 17.08
N PRO A 44 -5.98 0.42 17.56
CA PRO A 44 -4.50 0.40 17.64
C PRO A 44 -3.82 0.33 16.27
N ASP A 45 -4.52 -0.11 15.24
CA ASP A 45 -3.99 -0.20 13.88
C ASP A 45 -4.14 1.09 13.07
N ASP A 46 -4.91 2.06 13.56
CA ASP A 46 -5.26 3.25 12.78
C ASP A 46 -4.07 4.19 12.59
N MET A 47 -3.42 4.63 13.65
CA MET A 47 -2.28 5.53 13.52
C MET A 47 -1.09 4.89 12.78
N PRO A 48 -0.74 3.64 13.04
CA PRO A 48 0.21 2.93 12.19
C PRO A 48 -0.18 2.91 10.71
N ALA A 49 -1.46 2.71 10.40
CA ALA A 49 -1.95 2.76 9.02
C ALA A 49 -1.74 4.13 8.40
N HIS A 50 -1.99 5.22 9.11
CA HIS A 50 -1.72 6.58 8.63
C HIS A 50 -0.24 6.79 8.30
N ILE A 51 0.66 6.34 9.16
CA ILE A 51 2.10 6.47 8.94
C ILE A 51 2.53 5.66 7.71
N ARG A 52 2.13 4.40 7.62
CA ARG A 52 2.45 3.53 6.49
C ARG A 52 1.91 4.11 5.18
N THR A 53 0.72 4.68 5.24
CA THR A 53 0.10 5.38 4.11
C THR A 53 0.93 6.58 3.66
N ALA A 54 1.42 7.37 4.59
CA ALA A 54 2.26 8.53 4.28
C ALA A 54 3.61 8.14 3.66
N LEU A 55 4.07 6.92 3.93
CA LEU A 55 5.33 6.39 3.39
C LEU A 55 5.17 5.67 2.05
N THR A 56 3.95 5.54 1.54
CA THR A 56 3.67 4.80 0.30
C THR A 56 2.94 5.68 -0.72
N GLN A 57 2.98 5.27 -1.97
CA GLN A 57 2.41 6.04 -3.08
C GLN A 57 0.89 6.00 -3.08
N THR A 58 0.26 7.10 -3.51
CA THR A 58 -1.19 7.18 -3.70
C THR A 58 -1.63 6.68 -5.09
N HIS A 59 -0.75 6.76 -6.06
CA HIS A 59 -1.04 6.42 -7.46
C HIS A 59 0.16 5.72 -8.07
N LEU A 60 -0.08 5.05 -9.18
CA LEU A 60 0.94 4.37 -9.95
C LEU A 60 0.70 4.66 -11.43
N SER A 61 1.74 5.13 -12.10
CA SER A 61 1.75 5.27 -13.56
C SER A 61 2.68 4.24 -14.16
N LEU A 62 2.20 3.54 -15.18
CA LEU A 62 2.96 2.50 -15.87
C LEU A 62 2.92 2.77 -17.36
N PRO A 63 4.08 2.80 -18.04
CA PRO A 63 4.10 2.78 -19.49
C PRO A 63 3.55 1.46 -20.02
N VAL A 64 2.91 1.53 -21.17
CA VAL A 64 2.45 0.35 -21.91
C VAL A 64 3.10 0.38 -23.28
N THR A 65 3.81 -0.69 -23.62
CA THR A 65 4.51 -0.83 -24.89
C THR A 65 4.10 -2.15 -25.53
N ASP A 66 3.68 -2.08 -26.80
CA ASP A 66 3.25 -3.26 -27.57
C ASP A 66 2.20 -4.12 -26.83
N GLY A 67 1.23 -3.45 -26.19
CA GLY A 67 0.13 -4.11 -25.50
C GLY A 67 0.50 -4.71 -24.14
N ARG A 68 1.67 -4.40 -23.62
CA ARG A 68 2.14 -4.91 -22.32
C ARG A 68 2.56 -3.79 -21.39
N MET A 69 2.26 -3.94 -20.11
CA MET A 69 2.77 -3.03 -19.08
C MET A 69 4.29 -3.21 -18.94
N ASP A 70 5.01 -2.09 -18.91
CA ASP A 70 6.46 -2.10 -18.74
C ASP A 70 6.81 -2.35 -17.27
N LEU A 71 6.79 -3.61 -16.89
CA LEU A 71 7.22 -4.09 -15.57
C LEU A 71 8.54 -4.83 -15.69
N GLY A 72 9.37 -4.73 -14.67
CA GLY A 72 10.51 -5.61 -14.52
C GLY A 72 10.05 -7.07 -14.42
N ILE A 73 10.94 -8.01 -14.74
CA ILE A 73 10.61 -9.43 -14.87
C ILE A 73 10.02 -10.02 -13.58
N TRP A 74 10.40 -9.47 -12.42
CA TRP A 74 9.92 -9.92 -11.10
C TRP A 74 8.90 -8.97 -10.48
N GLN A 75 8.53 -7.89 -11.17
CA GLN A 75 7.63 -6.88 -10.64
C GLN A 75 6.17 -7.25 -10.84
N GLY A 76 5.35 -6.84 -9.90
CA GLY A 76 3.90 -6.88 -9.99
C GLY A 76 3.28 -5.58 -9.50
N ILE A 77 2.00 -5.43 -9.70
CA ILE A 77 1.21 -4.33 -9.16
C ILE A 77 0.58 -4.81 -7.86
N TRP A 78 0.71 -4.01 -6.80
CA TRP A 78 0.24 -4.37 -5.47
C TRP A 78 -0.72 -3.34 -4.93
N LEU A 79 -1.81 -3.80 -4.35
CA LEU A 79 -2.66 -2.99 -3.51
C LEU A 79 -2.29 -3.29 -2.06
N LEU A 80 -1.84 -2.26 -1.36
CA LEU A 80 -1.38 -2.39 0.02
C LEU A 80 -2.50 -1.93 0.96
N GLU A 81 -3.01 -2.84 1.79
CA GLU A 81 -3.97 -2.55 2.82
C GLU A 81 -3.24 -2.40 4.15
N HIS A 82 -3.38 -1.24 4.79
CA HIS A 82 -2.66 -0.94 6.03
C HIS A 82 -3.51 -1.14 7.29
N ARG A 83 -4.83 -1.26 7.15
CA ARG A 83 -5.70 -1.58 8.28
C ARG A 83 -5.70 -3.08 8.55
N ALA A 84 -5.96 -3.46 9.82
CA ALA A 84 -5.97 -4.86 10.23
C ALA A 84 -7.17 -5.62 9.66
N GLN A 85 -8.32 -4.96 9.54
CA GLN A 85 -9.52 -5.58 8.98
C GLN A 85 -9.60 -5.36 7.47
N ALA A 86 -10.13 -6.37 6.78
CA ALA A 86 -10.40 -6.25 5.35
C ALA A 86 -11.36 -5.10 5.06
N GLN A 87 -11.06 -4.34 4.01
CA GLN A 87 -11.84 -3.19 3.59
C GLN A 87 -12.19 -3.33 2.11
N ARG A 88 -13.32 -2.74 1.72
CA ARG A 88 -13.61 -2.55 0.31
C ARG A 88 -12.88 -1.30 -0.16
N ARG A 89 -11.99 -1.46 -1.14
CA ARG A 89 -11.22 -0.36 -1.73
C ARG A 89 -11.61 -0.20 -3.19
N THR A 90 -11.60 1.04 -3.65
CA THR A 90 -11.90 1.38 -5.04
C THR A 90 -10.62 1.84 -5.72
N LEU A 91 -10.33 1.24 -6.87
CA LEU A 91 -9.23 1.64 -7.74
C LEU A 91 -9.82 2.32 -8.98
N SER A 92 -9.25 3.47 -9.31
CA SER A 92 -9.57 4.16 -10.57
C SER A 92 -8.45 3.88 -11.57
N LEU A 93 -8.81 3.37 -12.73
CA LEU A 93 -7.89 3.06 -13.80
C LEU A 93 -8.13 4.02 -14.95
N HIS A 94 -7.06 4.56 -15.50
CA HIS A 94 -7.12 5.43 -16.67
C HIS A 94 -6.02 5.05 -17.64
N TYR A 95 -6.39 4.86 -18.89
CA TYR A 95 -5.46 4.58 -19.97
C TYR A 95 -5.42 5.76 -20.94
N VAL A 96 -4.23 6.21 -21.25
CA VAL A 96 -4.00 7.25 -22.25
C VAL A 96 -3.10 6.65 -23.33
N GLY A 97 -3.60 6.64 -24.56
CA GLY A 97 -2.85 6.06 -25.67
C GLY A 97 -3.71 5.76 -26.87
N VAL A 98 -3.17 4.99 -27.75
CA VAL A 98 -3.83 4.58 -29.00
C VAL A 98 -4.08 3.08 -29.03
#